data_a5a38b170fc66ed662100fd314ce77c8
#
_entry.id   a5a38b170fc66ed662100fd314ce77c8
#
_cell.length_a   1.000
_cell.length_b   1.000
_cell.length_c   1.000
_cell.angle_alpha   90.00
_cell.angle_beta   90.00
_cell.angle_gamma   90.00
#
_symmetry.space_group_name_H-M   'P 1'
#
loop_
_entity.id
_entity.type
_entity.pdbx_description
1 polymer ?
#
loop_
_entity_poly.entity_id
_entity_poly.type
_entity_poly.pdbx_seq_one_letter_code
_entity_poly.pdbx_strand_id
1 'polypeptide(L)'
;MGKIKVIFLDVDGVLNSDRTARRTQSGYTFVDNRQMKNLKHIINMTGAKVVLSSDWRYDRDDPRYNGDYLELEAELLKYGIRLYGFTPELPSCHRGMEIDCWLKEHSEVGDFVILDDRTDIKPNKDHWVQTVMRQGLGVEEAESAIRILNGK
;
A
#
# COMPACT_ATOMS: atom_id res chain seq x y z
N MET A 1 8.92 -13.14 21.17
CA MET A 1 9.43 -12.74 19.85
C MET A 1 8.82 -11.45 19.41
N GLY A 2 9.55 -10.65 18.67
CA GLY A 2 9.08 -9.35 18.21
C GLY A 2 7.94 -9.48 17.23
N LYS A 3 7.05 -8.49 17.24
CA LYS A 3 5.98 -8.41 16.27
C LYS A 3 6.49 -7.80 14.97
N ILE A 4 5.79 -8.04 13.88
CA ILE A 4 6.14 -7.45 12.59
C ILE A 4 5.52 -6.07 12.43
N LYS A 5 6.11 -5.27 11.56
CA LYS A 5 5.58 -3.97 11.14
C LYS A 5 4.94 -4.15 9.78
N VAL A 6 3.83 -3.44 9.53
CA VAL A 6 3.06 -3.59 8.29
C VAL A 6 2.75 -2.24 7.66
N ILE A 7 2.89 -2.19 6.35
CA ILE A 7 2.41 -1.09 5.50
C ILE A 7 1.16 -1.58 4.79
N PHE A 8 0.01 -0.94 5.04
CA PHE A 8 -1.19 -1.15 4.22
C PHE A 8 -1.09 -0.19 3.05
N LEU A 9 -0.98 -0.75 1.86
CA LEU A 9 -0.59 -0.01 0.67
C LEU A 9 -1.72 0.12 -0.33
N ASP A 10 -2.10 1.36 -0.64
CA ASP A 10 -2.88 1.69 -1.82
C ASP A 10 -1.94 1.96 -3.00
N VAL A 11 -2.47 1.98 -4.22
CA VAL A 11 -1.66 2.19 -5.42
C VAL A 11 -1.95 3.55 -6.04
N ASP A 12 -3.19 3.79 -6.46
CA ASP A 12 -3.54 5.05 -7.11
C ASP A 12 -3.51 6.19 -6.09
N GLY A 13 -2.75 7.23 -6.41
CA GLY A 13 -2.54 8.34 -5.48
C GLY A 13 -1.49 8.09 -4.42
N VAL A 14 -0.84 6.92 -4.42
CA VAL A 14 0.27 6.56 -3.52
C VAL A 14 1.51 6.23 -4.32
N LEU A 15 1.46 5.19 -5.15
CA LEU A 15 2.59 4.76 -5.98
C LEU A 15 2.60 5.44 -7.35
N ASN A 16 1.62 6.29 -7.61
CA ASN A 16 1.54 7.12 -8.81
C ASN A 16 0.91 8.46 -8.47
N SER A 17 0.84 9.32 -9.46
CA SER A 17 0.25 10.66 -9.33
C SER A 17 -0.31 11.10 -10.68
N ASP A 18 -0.89 12.30 -10.70
CA ASP A 18 -1.37 12.91 -11.94
C ASP A 18 -0.25 13.09 -12.99
N ARG A 19 1.01 13.07 -12.55
CA ARG A 19 2.17 13.27 -13.43
C ARG A 19 2.76 11.97 -13.97
N THR A 20 2.24 10.82 -13.54
CA THR A 20 2.78 9.53 -13.96
C THR A 20 2.41 9.25 -15.40
N ALA A 21 3.43 9.07 -16.25
CA ALA A 21 3.22 8.79 -17.67
C ALA A 21 3.07 7.31 -17.97
N ARG A 22 3.64 6.44 -17.13
CA ARG A 22 3.60 4.99 -17.36
C ARG A 22 2.18 4.46 -17.29
N ARG A 23 1.88 3.52 -18.18
CA ARG A 23 0.57 2.85 -18.23
C ARG A 23 0.76 1.35 -18.21
N THR A 24 -0.24 0.64 -17.68
CA THR A 24 -0.31 -0.81 -17.85
C THR A 24 -0.67 -1.12 -19.30
N GLN A 25 -0.55 -2.38 -19.69
CA GLN A 25 -0.93 -2.81 -21.02
C GLN A 25 -2.40 -2.52 -21.31
N SER A 26 -3.27 -2.58 -20.30
CA SER A 26 -4.70 -2.27 -20.45
C SER A 26 -5.00 -0.77 -20.44
N GLY A 27 -4.01 0.09 -20.18
CA GLY A 27 -4.15 1.54 -20.27
C GLY A 27 -4.33 2.30 -18.96
N TYR A 28 -4.31 1.63 -17.83
CA TYR A 28 -4.40 2.32 -16.52
C TYR A 28 -3.07 2.98 -16.16
N THR A 29 -3.14 4.07 -15.39
CA THR A 29 -1.93 4.69 -14.84
C THR A 29 -1.19 3.67 -13.99
N PHE A 30 0.09 3.45 -14.32
CA PHE A 30 0.91 2.51 -13.60
C PHE A 30 1.66 3.21 -12.46
N VAL A 31 2.57 2.49 -11.81
CA VAL A 31 3.38 3.05 -10.72
C VAL A 31 4.52 3.88 -11.27
N ASP A 32 5.01 4.82 -10.46
CA ASP A 32 6.07 5.74 -10.81
C ASP A 32 7.31 5.41 -9.98
N ASN A 33 8.47 5.44 -10.61
CA ASN A 33 9.73 5.12 -9.93
C ASN A 33 10.01 6.00 -8.72
N ARG A 34 9.57 7.25 -8.74
CA ARG A 34 9.78 8.17 -7.61
C ARG A 34 9.07 7.68 -6.36
N GLN A 35 7.80 7.33 -6.48
CA GLN A 35 7.03 6.83 -5.36
C GLN A 35 7.49 5.44 -4.94
N MET A 36 7.87 4.60 -5.90
CA MET A 36 8.42 3.27 -5.60
C MET A 36 9.70 3.37 -4.77
N LYS A 37 10.59 4.32 -5.08
CA LYS A 37 11.80 4.53 -4.30
C LYS A 37 11.49 4.98 -2.88
N ASN A 38 10.46 5.81 -2.71
CA ASN A 38 10.04 6.26 -1.38
C ASN A 38 9.45 5.11 -0.58
N LEU A 39 8.67 4.23 -1.21
CA LEU A 39 8.18 3.02 -0.55
C LEU A 39 9.36 2.13 -0.12
N LYS A 40 10.30 1.91 -1.00
CA LYS A 40 11.49 1.09 -0.69
C LYS A 40 12.28 1.70 0.46
N HIS A 41 12.37 3.02 0.51
CA HIS A 41 13.06 3.71 1.61
C HIS A 41 12.37 3.40 2.96
N ILE A 42 11.05 3.46 3.01
CA ILE A 42 10.31 3.11 4.22
C ILE A 42 10.67 1.68 4.66
N ILE A 43 10.63 0.74 3.72
CA ILE A 43 10.92 -0.67 4.02
C ILE A 43 12.36 -0.83 4.52
N ASN A 44 13.31 -0.17 3.88
CA ASN A 44 14.73 -0.25 4.30
C ASN A 44 14.94 0.28 5.72
N MET A 45 14.20 1.32 6.11
CA MET A 45 14.37 1.95 7.42
C MET A 45 13.58 1.27 8.53
N THR A 46 12.63 0.41 8.20
CA THR A 46 11.70 -0.15 9.20
C THR A 46 11.65 -1.67 9.20
N GLY A 47 11.98 -2.31 8.10
CA GLY A 47 11.79 -3.75 7.92
C GLY A 47 10.34 -4.15 7.74
N ALA A 48 9.45 -3.21 7.45
CA ALA A 48 8.01 -3.49 7.38
C ALA A 48 7.65 -4.42 6.22
N LYS A 49 6.62 -5.22 6.45
CA LYS A 49 5.98 -6.05 5.41
C LYS A 49 4.89 -5.24 4.73
N VAL A 50 4.59 -5.58 3.49
CA VAL A 50 3.59 -4.85 2.70
C VAL A 50 2.35 -5.70 2.51
N VAL A 51 1.19 -5.14 2.89
CA VAL A 51 -0.13 -5.74 2.67
C VAL A 51 -0.88 -4.84 1.70
N LEU A 52 -1.34 -5.41 0.58
CA LEU A 52 -2.02 -4.64 -0.44
C LEU A 52 -3.48 -4.42 -0.03
N SER A 53 -3.88 -3.16 0.08
CA SER A 53 -5.25 -2.77 0.41
C SER A 53 -5.96 -2.08 -0.76
N SER A 54 -5.28 -1.91 -1.88
CA SER A 54 -5.78 -1.25 -3.07
C SER A 54 -6.78 -2.11 -3.84
N ASP A 55 -7.65 -1.45 -4.62
CA ASP A 55 -8.57 -2.12 -5.53
C ASP A 55 -7.83 -2.96 -6.59
N TRP A 56 -6.55 -2.70 -6.82
CA TRP A 56 -5.71 -3.51 -7.71
C TRP A 56 -5.67 -4.98 -7.31
N ARG A 57 -6.06 -5.31 -6.07
CA ARG A 57 -6.07 -6.70 -5.60
C ARG A 57 -7.30 -7.50 -6.04
N TYR A 58 -8.34 -6.83 -6.56
CA TYR A 58 -9.64 -7.45 -6.78
C TYR A 58 -9.59 -8.65 -7.71
N ASP A 59 -8.92 -8.54 -8.83
CA ASP A 59 -8.92 -9.58 -9.86
C ASP A 59 -7.65 -10.45 -9.84
N ARG A 60 -6.87 -10.41 -8.77
CA ARG A 60 -5.56 -11.07 -8.73
C ARG A 60 -5.61 -12.58 -9.01
N ASP A 61 -6.72 -13.22 -8.68
CA ASP A 61 -6.87 -14.66 -8.84
C ASP A 61 -7.65 -15.06 -10.08
N ASP A 62 -8.07 -14.10 -10.91
CA ASP A 62 -8.85 -14.37 -12.12
C ASP A 62 -7.96 -14.20 -13.34
N PRO A 63 -7.56 -15.32 -14.02
CA PRO A 63 -6.65 -15.22 -15.16
C PRO A 63 -7.18 -14.36 -16.32
N ARG A 64 -8.49 -14.14 -16.38
CA ARG A 64 -9.09 -13.31 -17.44
C ARG A 64 -8.84 -11.81 -17.20
N TYR A 65 -8.63 -11.38 -15.95
CA TYR A 65 -8.61 -9.97 -15.59
C TYR A 65 -7.43 -9.58 -14.72
N ASN A 66 -6.50 -10.48 -14.42
CA ASN A 66 -5.41 -10.21 -13.46
C ASN A 66 -4.18 -9.53 -14.07
N GLY A 67 -4.25 -9.11 -15.34
CA GLY A 67 -3.07 -8.55 -16.03
C GLY A 67 -2.45 -7.36 -15.32
N ASP A 68 -3.28 -6.40 -14.88
CA ASP A 68 -2.77 -5.21 -14.19
C ASP A 68 -2.12 -5.59 -12.85
N TYR A 69 -2.76 -6.49 -12.11
CA TYR A 69 -2.18 -6.97 -10.86
C TYR A 69 -0.82 -7.64 -11.08
N LEU A 70 -0.70 -8.47 -12.11
CA LEU A 70 0.56 -9.16 -12.41
C LEU A 70 1.67 -8.17 -12.79
N GLU A 71 1.33 -7.10 -13.51
CA GLU A 71 2.31 -6.05 -13.80
C GLU A 71 2.76 -5.36 -12.51
N LEU A 72 1.84 -5.06 -11.60
CA LEU A 72 2.16 -4.47 -10.31
C LEU A 72 3.06 -5.39 -9.49
N GLU A 73 2.70 -6.66 -9.39
CA GLU A 73 3.48 -7.63 -8.63
C GLU A 73 4.91 -7.72 -9.18
N ALA A 74 5.06 -7.78 -10.50
CA ALA A 74 6.36 -7.85 -11.14
C ALA A 74 7.19 -6.60 -10.85
N GLU A 75 6.56 -5.43 -10.87
CA GLU A 75 7.28 -4.18 -10.59
C GLU A 75 7.72 -4.11 -9.13
N LEU A 76 6.86 -4.51 -8.20
CA LEU A 76 7.24 -4.58 -6.78
C LEU A 76 8.43 -5.51 -6.57
N LEU A 77 8.45 -6.67 -7.25
CA LEU A 77 9.56 -7.62 -7.16
C LEU A 77 10.86 -7.04 -7.67
N LYS A 78 10.83 -6.15 -8.67
CA LYS A 78 12.06 -5.45 -9.14
C LYS A 78 12.72 -4.62 -8.04
N TYR A 79 11.93 -4.14 -7.08
CA TYR A 79 12.43 -3.39 -5.92
C TYR A 79 12.69 -4.31 -4.72
N GLY A 80 12.59 -5.62 -4.92
CA GLY A 80 12.76 -6.58 -3.84
C GLY A 80 11.57 -6.63 -2.87
N ILE A 81 10.40 -6.15 -3.30
CA ILE A 81 9.20 -6.09 -2.45
C ILE A 81 8.29 -7.26 -2.81
N ARG A 82 8.10 -8.15 -1.83
CA ARG A 82 7.17 -9.28 -1.95
C ARG A 82 5.98 -8.99 -1.05
N LEU A 83 4.78 -9.09 -1.61
CA LEU A 83 3.56 -8.84 -0.85
C LEU A 83 3.39 -9.89 0.25
N TYR A 84 3.11 -9.43 1.46
CA TYR A 84 2.88 -10.29 2.62
C TYR A 84 1.44 -10.80 2.67
N GLY A 85 0.49 -9.99 2.17
CA GLY A 85 -0.91 -10.36 2.19
C GLY A 85 -1.78 -9.32 1.49
N PHE A 86 -3.09 -9.54 1.60
CA PHE A 86 -4.13 -8.70 0.99
C PHE A 86 -5.24 -8.50 2.01
N THR A 87 -5.77 -7.28 2.11
CA THR A 87 -6.96 -7.06 2.93
C THR A 87 -8.17 -7.71 2.27
N PRO A 88 -9.19 -8.12 3.04
CA PRO A 88 -10.39 -8.72 2.47
C PRO A 88 -11.21 -7.70 1.68
N GLU A 89 -12.01 -8.20 0.75
CA GLU A 89 -12.93 -7.38 -0.04
C GLU A 89 -14.30 -7.45 0.63
N LEU A 90 -14.63 -6.44 1.43
CA LEU A 90 -15.91 -6.40 2.13
C LEU A 90 -17.00 -5.79 1.23
N PRO A 91 -18.26 -6.21 1.40
CA PRO A 91 -19.36 -5.65 0.59
C PRO A 91 -19.49 -4.14 0.71
N SER A 92 -19.15 -3.57 1.88
CA SER A 92 -19.18 -2.12 2.10
C SER A 92 -18.10 -1.38 1.32
N CYS A 93 -17.03 -2.06 0.89
CA CYS A 93 -15.85 -1.46 0.29
C CYS A 93 -15.21 -0.36 1.15
N HIS A 94 -15.44 -0.40 2.47
CA HIS A 94 -14.91 0.60 3.40
C HIS A 94 -13.48 0.23 3.75
N ARG A 95 -12.54 1.07 3.32
CA ARG A 95 -11.10 0.79 3.42
C ARG A 95 -10.65 0.53 4.86
N GLY A 96 -11.04 1.39 5.78
CA GLY A 96 -10.65 1.24 7.18
C GLY A 96 -11.18 -0.03 7.81
N MET A 97 -12.39 -0.44 7.44
CA MET A 97 -12.97 -1.70 7.95
C MET A 97 -12.26 -2.91 7.37
N GLU A 98 -11.87 -2.86 6.10
CA GLU A 98 -11.12 -3.95 5.49
C GLU A 98 -9.75 -4.13 6.17
N ILE A 99 -9.09 -3.03 6.47
CA ILE A 99 -7.81 -3.05 7.18
C ILE A 99 -8.01 -3.58 8.61
N ASP A 100 -9.03 -3.11 9.31
CA ASP A 100 -9.30 -3.55 10.67
C ASP A 100 -9.62 -5.04 10.72
N CYS A 101 -10.38 -5.53 9.76
CA CYS A 101 -10.71 -6.95 9.63
C CYS A 101 -9.43 -7.78 9.48
N TRP A 102 -8.52 -7.33 8.63
CA TRP A 102 -7.24 -8.03 8.43
C TRP A 102 -6.42 -8.04 9.72
N LEU A 103 -6.34 -6.91 10.42
CA LEU A 103 -5.58 -6.79 11.66
C LEU A 103 -6.09 -7.74 12.75
N LYS A 104 -7.40 -7.94 12.84
CA LYS A 104 -8.00 -8.83 13.85
C LYS A 104 -7.57 -10.28 13.66
N GLU A 105 -7.21 -10.67 12.45
CA GLU A 105 -6.79 -12.03 12.14
C GLU A 105 -5.27 -12.19 12.12
N HIS A 106 -4.53 -11.11 12.42
CA HIS A 106 -3.07 -11.11 12.32
C HIS A 106 -2.44 -10.53 13.58
N SER A 107 -2.51 -11.29 14.68
CA SER A 107 -1.98 -10.88 15.98
C SER A 107 -0.46 -10.70 16.00
N GLU A 108 0.22 -11.17 14.94
CA GLU A 108 1.67 -10.97 14.79
C GLU A 108 2.05 -9.53 14.49
N VAL A 109 1.09 -8.67 14.13
CA VAL A 109 1.38 -7.27 13.78
C VAL A 109 1.51 -6.41 15.03
N GLY A 110 2.60 -5.66 15.10
CA GLY A 110 2.78 -4.61 16.08
C GLY A 110 2.42 -3.25 15.49
N ASP A 111 3.43 -2.47 15.11
CA ASP A 111 3.19 -1.18 14.49
C ASP A 111 2.77 -1.34 13.04
N PHE A 112 1.88 -0.44 12.58
CA PHE A 112 1.48 -0.43 11.18
C PHE A 112 1.20 1.00 10.73
N VAL A 113 1.26 1.21 9.42
CA VAL A 113 0.94 2.49 8.78
C VAL A 113 0.04 2.21 7.58
N ILE A 114 -0.87 3.15 7.30
CA ILE A 114 -1.77 3.10 6.15
C ILE A 114 -1.33 4.20 5.19
N LEU A 115 -0.93 3.83 3.98
CA LEU A 115 -0.60 4.76 2.91
C LEU A 115 -1.76 4.77 1.93
N ASP A 116 -2.55 5.83 1.95
CA ASP A 116 -3.79 5.88 1.17
C ASP A 116 -4.20 7.33 0.96
N ASP A 117 -4.78 7.64 -0.19
CA ASP A 117 -5.34 8.95 -0.47
C ASP A 117 -6.83 9.05 -0.10
N ARG A 118 -7.47 7.92 0.22
CA ARG A 118 -8.88 7.87 0.61
C ARG A 118 -9.06 8.35 2.05
N THR A 119 -10.27 8.81 2.35
CA THR A 119 -10.60 9.35 3.66
C THR A 119 -11.36 8.36 4.55
N ASP A 120 -11.83 7.23 4.00
CA ASP A 120 -12.60 6.23 4.76
C ASP A 120 -11.66 5.24 5.48
N ILE A 121 -10.82 5.77 6.38
CA ILE A 121 -9.75 5.01 7.03
C ILE A 121 -10.11 4.59 8.46
N LYS A 122 -11.14 5.18 9.06
CA LYS A 122 -11.53 4.83 10.43
C LYS A 122 -11.68 3.32 10.60
N PRO A 123 -11.31 2.75 11.76
CA PRO A 123 -10.99 3.45 13.02
C PRO A 123 -9.49 3.80 13.20
N ASN A 124 -8.63 3.53 12.23
CA ASN A 124 -7.18 3.57 12.40
C ASN A 124 -6.55 4.88 11.89
N LYS A 125 -7.18 6.03 12.14
CA LYS A 125 -6.71 7.33 11.62
C LYS A 125 -5.33 7.71 12.14
N ASP A 126 -4.96 7.29 13.34
CA ASP A 126 -3.66 7.65 13.93
C ASP A 126 -2.48 6.93 13.23
N HIS A 127 -2.78 5.91 12.43
CA HIS A 127 -1.80 5.16 11.67
C HIS A 127 -1.79 5.53 10.20
N TRP A 128 -2.54 6.57 9.83
CA TRP A 128 -2.76 6.93 8.44
C TRP A 128 -1.86 8.09 8.02
N VAL A 129 -1.13 7.87 6.93
CA VAL A 129 -0.40 8.93 6.24
C VAL A 129 -1.15 9.17 4.94
N GLN A 130 -1.86 10.29 4.88
CA GLN A 130 -2.64 10.64 3.71
C GLN A 130 -1.72 11.14 2.60
N THR A 131 -1.89 10.55 1.41
CA THR A 131 -1.27 11.05 0.19
C THR A 131 -2.32 11.80 -0.62
N VAL A 132 -1.88 12.50 -1.66
CA VAL A 132 -2.79 13.17 -2.60
C VAL A 132 -2.43 12.78 -4.01
N MET A 133 -3.43 12.66 -4.87
CA MET A 133 -3.25 12.22 -6.26
C MET A 133 -2.27 13.11 -7.02
N ARG A 134 -2.21 14.38 -6.69
CA ARG A 134 -1.31 15.33 -7.37
C ARG A 134 0.16 14.97 -7.18
N GLN A 135 0.51 14.31 -6.09
CA GLN A 135 1.91 14.10 -5.70
C GLN A 135 2.26 12.64 -5.41
N GLY A 136 1.32 11.83 -4.93
CA GLY A 136 1.59 10.48 -4.48
C GLY A 136 2.44 10.46 -3.21
N LEU A 137 3.14 9.35 -3.00
CA LEU A 137 4.00 9.15 -1.82
C LEU A 137 5.29 9.95 -1.98
N GLY A 138 5.35 11.10 -1.31
CA GLY A 138 6.51 11.97 -1.30
C GLY A 138 7.46 11.65 -0.16
N VAL A 139 8.56 12.42 -0.11
CA VAL A 139 9.60 12.24 0.92
C VAL A 139 9.03 12.52 2.32
N GLU A 140 8.23 13.57 2.48
CA GLU A 140 7.67 13.93 3.78
C GLU A 140 6.72 12.85 4.30
N GLU A 141 5.87 12.31 3.43
CA GLU A 141 4.98 11.22 3.77
C GLU A 141 5.74 9.96 4.14
N ALA A 142 6.81 9.67 3.40
CA ALA A 142 7.67 8.53 3.73
C ALA A 142 8.31 8.67 5.11
N GLU A 143 8.80 9.87 5.45
CA GLU A 143 9.38 10.12 6.77
C GLU A 143 8.33 10.00 7.88
N SER A 144 7.10 10.46 7.64
CA SER A 144 6.00 10.28 8.60
C SER A 144 5.69 8.80 8.82
N ALA A 145 5.66 8.01 7.75
CA ALA A 145 5.42 6.58 7.83
C ALA A 145 6.51 5.89 8.65
N ILE A 146 7.78 6.27 8.44
CA ILE A 146 8.90 5.71 9.18
C ILE A 146 8.75 5.99 10.68
N ARG A 147 8.38 7.22 11.04
CA ARG A 147 8.17 7.56 12.45
C ARG A 147 7.07 6.73 13.09
N ILE A 148 5.95 6.56 12.39
CA ILE A 148 4.83 5.75 12.89
C ILE A 148 5.29 4.30 13.09
N LEU A 149 5.95 3.73 12.10
CA LEU A 149 6.39 2.33 12.15
C LEU A 149 7.45 2.08 13.21
N ASN A 150 8.27 3.07 13.50
CA ASN A 150 9.32 2.96 14.51
C ASN A 150 8.85 3.44 15.90
N GLY A 151 7.58 3.73 16.06
CA GLY A 151 6.99 4.06 17.36
C GLY A 151 7.37 5.45 17.88
N LYS A 152 7.60 6.39 16.97
CA LYS A 152 8.05 7.74 17.38
C LYS A 152 7.07 8.83 17.02
#